data_9bc599e45ff8bec275021ceca7ccd979
#
_entry.id   9bc599e45ff8bec275021ceca7ccd979
#
_cell.length_a   1.000
_cell.length_b   1.000
_cell.length_c   1.000
_cell.angle_alpha   90.00
_cell.angle_beta   90.00
_cell.angle_gamma   90.00
#
_symmetry.space_group_name_H-M   'P 1'
#
loop_
_entity.id
_entity.type
_entity.pdbx_description
1 polymer ?
#
loop_
_entity_poly.entity_id
_entity_poly.type
_entity_poly.pdbx_seq_one_letter_code
_entity_poly.pdbx_strand_id
1 'polypeptide(L)'
;MRAGPVWNFNQSFGSTFTNSSHVDKWQFNNGNRIGPPFWSYFFDNGSFNCNLAKRWNEVKAPGQPLNKDVLIAYMDTALDYISEAIPRESLRWGTIDDHDTDVNRIKTFIVDRTTWITNNIGSFSNCANVSLPPLVITKINYNPKTSTGFPVSNDLEFVALQNISEQSVNLSGVYFRQLGLTFQFPYNSSIGANETIYLASNSATFQSKYGQVP
;
A
#
# COMPACT_ATOMS: atom_id res chain seq x y z
N MET A 1 -3.96 -2.49 10.35
CA MET A 1 -2.57 -2.21 10.80
C MET A 1 -2.10 -0.98 10.04
N ARG A 2 -1.78 0.12 10.69
CA ARG A 2 -1.14 1.28 10.05
C ARG A 2 0.37 1.08 10.16
N ALA A 3 1.06 1.02 9.03
CA ALA A 3 2.50 1.18 9.03
C ALA A 3 2.80 2.61 9.49
N GLY A 4 3.67 2.78 10.49
CA GLY A 4 4.14 4.09 10.91
C GLY A 4 4.94 4.78 9.80
N PRO A 5 5.32 6.05 9.99
CA PRO A 5 6.19 6.72 9.05
C PRO A 5 7.50 5.92 8.91
N VAL A 6 7.94 5.77 7.68
CA VAL A 6 9.22 5.10 7.42
C VAL A 6 10.34 6.04 7.86
N TRP A 7 11.21 5.57 8.72
CA TRP A 7 12.34 6.34 9.24
C TRP A 7 13.58 5.44 9.33
N ASN A 8 14.73 6.02 9.28
CA ASN A 8 16.02 5.34 9.38
C ASN A 8 16.31 4.40 8.20
N PHE A 9 16.68 4.99 7.06
CA PHE A 9 17.05 4.28 5.83
C PHE A 9 18.54 3.98 5.69
N ASN A 10 19.38 4.31 6.67
CA ASN A 10 20.82 4.14 6.59
C ASN A 10 21.28 2.68 6.37
N GLN A 11 20.39 1.71 6.62
CA GLN A 11 20.64 0.28 6.38
C GLN A 11 20.00 -0.24 5.08
N SER A 12 19.48 0.66 4.25
CA SER A 12 18.83 0.32 2.97
C SER A 12 19.79 0.51 1.79
N PHE A 13 19.31 0.25 0.60
CA PHE A 13 19.98 0.50 -0.68
C PHE A 13 21.38 -0.14 -0.79
N GLY A 14 21.51 -1.40 -0.38
CA GLY A 14 22.76 -2.15 -0.52
C GLY A 14 23.79 -1.80 0.56
N SER A 15 23.38 -1.22 1.69
CA SER A 15 24.30 -1.02 2.82
C SER A 15 24.88 -2.35 3.31
N THR A 16 26.19 -2.39 3.50
CA THR A 16 26.90 -3.56 4.00
C THR A 16 26.95 -3.61 5.52
N PHE A 17 26.59 -2.53 6.21
CA PHE A 17 26.73 -2.38 7.66
C PHE A 17 26.04 -3.49 8.45
N THR A 18 24.88 -3.95 8.01
CA THR A 18 24.11 -4.99 8.70
C THR A 18 23.96 -6.26 7.87
N ASN A 19 24.49 -6.30 6.66
CA ASN A 19 24.28 -7.37 5.68
C ASN A 19 22.81 -7.75 5.51
N SER A 20 21.92 -6.76 5.62
CA SER A 20 20.47 -6.94 5.60
C SER A 20 19.81 -6.49 4.28
N SER A 21 20.57 -5.80 3.43
CA SER A 21 20.08 -5.23 2.18
C SER A 21 20.57 -6.07 1.00
N HIS A 22 19.75 -7.05 0.61
CA HIS A 22 20.06 -7.94 -0.52
C HIS A 22 19.27 -7.54 -1.77
N VAL A 23 19.93 -7.64 -2.91
CA VAL A 23 19.29 -7.45 -4.22
C VAL A 23 18.32 -8.61 -4.53
N ASP A 24 18.70 -9.83 -4.18
CA ASP A 24 18.18 -11.09 -4.69
C ASP A 24 17.29 -11.89 -3.70
N LYS A 25 16.80 -11.24 -2.66
CA LYS A 25 15.96 -11.89 -1.65
C LYS A 25 14.80 -11.01 -1.19
N TRP A 26 13.70 -11.65 -0.80
CA TRP A 26 12.70 -10.98 0.04
C TRP A 26 13.23 -10.85 1.46
N GLN A 27 12.91 -9.74 2.13
CA GLN A 27 13.42 -9.48 3.48
C GLN A 27 13.00 -10.55 4.50
N PHE A 28 11.82 -11.11 4.36
CA PHE A 28 11.34 -12.19 5.23
C PHE A 28 12.04 -13.54 4.95
N ASN A 29 12.77 -13.65 3.86
CA ASN A 29 13.54 -14.85 3.47
C ASN A 29 15.04 -14.58 3.46
N ASN A 30 15.51 -13.69 4.30
CA ASN A 30 16.89 -13.23 4.37
C ASN A 30 17.63 -13.79 5.59
N GLY A 31 17.79 -15.11 5.66
CA GLY A 31 18.67 -15.78 6.63
C GLY A 31 18.51 -15.27 8.07
N ASN A 32 19.58 -14.67 8.62
CA ASN A 32 19.64 -14.23 10.00
C ASN A 32 18.75 -13.02 10.37
N ARG A 33 18.12 -12.39 9.38
CA ARG A 33 17.24 -11.24 9.59
C ARG A 33 15.90 -11.46 8.90
N ILE A 34 15.24 -12.47 9.37
CA ILE A 34 13.90 -12.86 8.91
C ILE A 34 12.91 -11.78 9.37
N GLY A 35 12.18 -11.21 8.43
CA GLY A 35 11.03 -10.35 8.73
C GLY A 35 9.92 -11.14 9.43
N PRO A 36 8.85 -10.49 9.87
CA PRO A 36 7.74 -11.18 10.52
C PRO A 36 7.25 -12.36 9.69
N PRO A 37 7.04 -13.54 10.30
CA PRO A 37 6.75 -14.79 9.58
C PRO A 37 5.44 -14.76 8.79
N PHE A 38 4.52 -13.84 9.10
CA PHE A 38 3.26 -13.72 8.37
C PHE A 38 3.44 -13.28 6.90
N TRP A 39 4.58 -12.71 6.51
CA TRP A 39 4.81 -12.31 5.12
C TRP A 39 4.84 -13.51 4.17
N SER A 40 5.40 -14.64 4.58
CA SER A 40 5.41 -15.84 3.75
C SER A 40 3.99 -16.30 3.39
N TYR A 41 3.06 -16.25 4.33
CA TYR A 41 1.66 -16.62 4.08
C TYR A 41 0.97 -15.72 3.05
N PHE A 42 1.32 -14.43 3.02
CA PHE A 42 0.80 -13.55 1.96
C PHE A 42 1.34 -13.94 0.58
N PHE A 43 2.60 -14.31 0.50
CA PHE A 43 3.21 -14.73 -0.76
C PHE A 43 2.71 -16.11 -1.24
N ASP A 44 2.14 -16.92 -0.37
CA ASP A 44 1.46 -18.16 -0.72
C ASP A 44 0.03 -17.91 -1.26
N ASN A 45 -0.49 -16.69 -1.11
CA ASN A 45 -1.83 -16.33 -1.54
C ASN A 45 -1.84 -15.72 -2.94
N GLY A 46 -2.50 -16.39 -3.89
CA GLY A 46 -2.56 -15.97 -5.29
C GLY A 46 -3.19 -14.59 -5.50
N SER A 47 -4.20 -14.22 -4.71
CA SER A 47 -4.82 -12.89 -4.79
C SER A 47 -3.87 -11.79 -4.31
N PHE A 48 -3.11 -12.05 -3.25
CA PHE A 48 -2.10 -11.12 -2.78
C PHE A 48 -1.00 -10.92 -3.83
N ASN A 49 -0.43 -12.01 -4.35
CA ASN A 49 0.62 -11.95 -5.37
C ASN A 49 0.16 -11.24 -6.63
N CYS A 50 -1.07 -11.49 -7.05
CA CYS A 50 -1.70 -10.80 -8.15
C CYS A 50 -1.76 -9.29 -7.94
N ASN A 51 -2.34 -8.85 -6.83
CA ASN A 51 -2.46 -7.43 -6.53
C ASN A 51 -1.08 -6.76 -6.34
N LEU A 52 -0.13 -7.47 -5.75
CA LEU A 52 1.23 -7.01 -5.58
C LEU A 52 1.93 -6.82 -6.95
N ALA A 53 1.83 -7.79 -7.85
CA ALA A 53 2.38 -7.72 -9.19
C ALA A 53 1.73 -6.61 -10.02
N LYS A 54 0.40 -6.45 -9.93
CA LYS A 54 -0.34 -5.34 -10.55
C LYS A 54 0.19 -4.00 -10.05
N ARG A 55 0.25 -3.84 -8.74
CA ARG A 55 0.71 -2.59 -8.14
C ARG A 55 2.16 -2.29 -8.47
N TRP A 56 3.02 -3.30 -8.48
CA TRP A 56 4.39 -3.15 -8.91
C TRP A 56 4.50 -2.64 -10.36
N ASN A 57 3.76 -3.23 -11.28
CA ASN A 57 3.75 -2.79 -12.67
C ASN A 57 3.26 -1.35 -12.84
N GLU A 58 2.29 -0.91 -12.04
CA GLU A 58 1.82 0.47 -12.03
C GLU A 58 2.92 1.43 -11.54
N VAL A 59 3.54 1.16 -10.40
CA VAL A 59 4.48 2.11 -9.77
C VAL A 59 5.87 2.11 -10.39
N LYS A 60 6.27 1.07 -11.14
CA LYS A 60 7.55 1.00 -11.87
C LYS A 60 7.46 1.50 -13.31
N ALA A 61 6.26 1.77 -13.83
CA ALA A 61 6.06 2.24 -15.21
C ALA A 61 6.87 3.54 -15.47
N PRO A 62 7.20 3.86 -16.71
CA PRO A 62 7.91 5.09 -17.03
C PRO A 62 7.25 6.32 -16.39
N GLY A 63 8.02 7.17 -15.74
CA GLY A 63 7.55 8.37 -15.05
C GLY A 63 6.89 8.12 -13.68
N GLN A 64 6.76 6.86 -13.24
CA GLN A 64 6.15 6.55 -11.95
C GLN A 64 7.19 6.48 -10.81
N PRO A 65 6.75 6.62 -9.53
CA PRO A 65 7.64 6.85 -8.38
C PRO A 65 8.70 5.78 -8.12
N LEU A 66 8.43 4.52 -8.47
CA LEU A 66 9.39 3.42 -8.30
C LEU A 66 10.04 2.97 -9.62
N ASN A 67 9.91 3.77 -10.67
CA ASN A 67 10.71 3.60 -11.88
C ASN A 67 12.18 3.89 -11.56
N LYS A 68 13.08 3.00 -11.99
CA LYS A 68 14.52 3.13 -11.69
C LYS A 68 15.13 4.45 -12.16
N ASP A 69 14.73 4.93 -13.33
CA ASP A 69 15.26 6.16 -13.90
C ASP A 69 14.76 7.40 -13.16
N VAL A 70 13.49 7.37 -12.68
CA VAL A 70 12.91 8.42 -11.82
C VAL A 70 13.60 8.45 -10.46
N LEU A 71 13.86 7.29 -9.85
CA LEU A 71 14.57 7.22 -8.57
C LEU A 71 15.99 7.74 -8.68
N ILE A 72 16.72 7.36 -9.74
CA ILE A 72 18.08 7.83 -9.98
C ILE A 72 18.10 9.34 -10.24
N ALA A 73 17.21 9.86 -11.08
CA ALA A 73 17.11 11.30 -11.34
C ALA A 73 16.77 12.10 -10.07
N TYR A 74 15.88 11.58 -9.23
CA TYR A 74 15.58 12.20 -7.93
C TYR A 74 16.81 12.22 -7.01
N MET A 75 17.55 11.12 -6.96
CA MET A 75 18.80 11.03 -6.20
C MET A 75 19.83 12.03 -6.73
N ASP A 76 20.03 12.11 -8.05
CA ASP A 76 20.98 13.06 -8.66
C ASP A 76 20.62 14.50 -8.34
N THR A 77 19.33 14.86 -8.42
CA THR A 77 18.86 16.19 -8.03
C THR A 77 19.14 16.49 -6.55
N ALA A 78 18.97 15.52 -5.66
CA ALA A 78 19.27 15.71 -4.24
C ALA A 78 20.78 15.87 -3.98
N LEU A 79 21.61 15.11 -4.70
CA LEU A 79 23.07 15.20 -4.62
C LEU A 79 23.59 16.55 -5.15
N ASP A 80 23.04 17.03 -6.26
CA ASP A 80 23.36 18.35 -6.79
C ASP A 80 23.04 19.45 -5.77
N TYR A 81 21.91 19.35 -5.09
CA TYR A 81 21.50 20.32 -4.07
C TYR A 81 22.47 20.39 -2.88
N ILE A 82 23.09 19.27 -2.49
CA ILE A 82 24.04 19.20 -1.38
C ILE A 82 25.51 19.18 -1.84
N SER A 83 25.79 19.34 -3.12
CA SER A 83 27.12 19.16 -3.72
C SER A 83 28.22 20.01 -3.05
N GLU A 84 27.90 21.24 -2.64
CA GLU A 84 28.83 22.13 -1.93
C GLU A 84 29.08 21.66 -0.47
N ALA A 85 28.13 20.99 0.16
CA ALA A 85 28.26 20.52 1.53
C ALA A 85 29.14 19.25 1.64
N ILE A 86 29.14 18.40 0.62
CA ILE A 86 29.86 17.11 0.62
C ILE A 86 31.36 17.26 0.92
N PRO A 87 32.14 18.13 0.20
CA PRO A 87 33.56 18.30 0.50
C PRO A 87 33.81 18.96 1.87
N ARG A 88 32.89 19.82 2.33
CA ARG A 88 33.02 20.41 3.68
C ARG A 88 32.78 19.39 4.78
N GLU A 89 31.82 18.48 4.60
CA GLU A 89 31.56 17.37 5.49
C GLU A 89 32.77 16.43 5.59
N SER A 90 33.33 16.05 4.45
CA SER A 90 34.54 15.22 4.39
C SER A 90 35.71 15.87 5.10
N LEU A 91 35.95 17.19 4.84
CA LEU A 91 37.02 17.95 5.46
C LEU A 91 36.84 18.08 6.99
N ARG A 92 35.60 18.28 7.45
CA ARG A 92 35.28 18.54 8.87
C ARG A 92 35.32 17.28 9.72
N TRP A 93 34.77 16.18 9.21
CA TRP A 93 34.46 15.00 9.99
C TRP A 93 35.18 13.75 9.53
N GLY A 94 35.69 13.72 8.29
CA GLY A 94 36.32 12.54 7.71
C GLY A 94 35.40 11.33 7.59
N THR A 95 34.08 11.56 7.45
CA THR A 95 33.07 10.50 7.45
C THR A 95 32.70 10.02 6.04
N ILE A 96 33.19 10.73 5.03
CA ILE A 96 32.94 10.41 3.61
C ILE A 96 34.28 10.02 2.99
N ASP A 97 34.53 8.71 2.86
CA ASP A 97 35.78 8.20 2.29
C ASP A 97 35.77 8.19 0.75
N ASP A 98 34.72 7.66 0.15
CA ASP A 98 34.56 7.55 -1.31
C ASP A 98 33.10 7.78 -1.70
N HIS A 99 32.74 9.04 -1.82
CA HIS A 99 31.38 9.46 -2.15
C HIS A 99 30.89 8.88 -3.48
N ASP A 100 31.72 8.90 -4.51
CA ASP A 100 31.32 8.50 -5.87
C ASP A 100 31.09 6.97 -5.93
N THR A 101 31.92 6.19 -5.26
CA THR A 101 31.73 4.75 -5.14
C THR A 101 30.44 4.45 -4.38
N ASP A 102 30.12 5.14 -3.30
CA ASP A 102 28.88 4.94 -2.56
C ASP A 102 27.64 5.32 -3.37
N VAL A 103 27.68 6.45 -4.07
CA VAL A 103 26.60 6.86 -4.99
C VAL A 103 26.38 5.82 -6.08
N ASN A 104 27.44 5.35 -6.72
CA ASN A 104 27.35 4.33 -7.77
C ASN A 104 26.82 3.00 -7.22
N ARG A 105 27.22 2.60 -6.02
CA ARG A 105 26.69 1.41 -5.35
C ARG A 105 25.18 1.50 -5.12
N ILE A 106 24.68 2.65 -4.67
CA ILE A 106 23.24 2.87 -4.48
C ILE A 106 22.48 2.83 -5.81
N LYS A 107 22.99 3.47 -6.85
CA LYS A 107 22.40 3.44 -8.19
C LYS A 107 22.34 2.03 -8.77
N THR A 108 23.42 1.28 -8.64
CA THR A 108 23.48 -0.12 -9.05
C THR A 108 22.45 -0.95 -8.28
N PHE A 109 22.39 -0.79 -6.96
CA PHE A 109 21.38 -1.47 -6.14
C PHE A 109 19.96 -1.17 -6.60
N ILE A 110 19.63 0.08 -6.92
CA ILE A 110 18.28 0.45 -7.42
C ILE A 110 17.96 -0.29 -8.72
N VAL A 111 18.89 -0.32 -9.68
CA VAL A 111 18.71 -1.01 -10.96
C VAL A 111 18.52 -2.52 -10.76
N ASP A 112 19.42 -3.13 -10.01
CA ASP A 112 19.42 -4.57 -9.79
C ASP A 112 18.21 -5.01 -8.98
N ARG A 113 17.86 -4.26 -7.93
CA ARG A 113 16.72 -4.56 -7.08
C ARG A 113 15.39 -4.44 -7.81
N THR A 114 15.19 -3.39 -8.59
CA THR A 114 13.97 -3.22 -9.39
C THR A 114 13.84 -4.29 -10.46
N THR A 115 14.96 -4.71 -11.06
CA THR A 115 15.02 -5.81 -12.00
C THR A 115 14.68 -7.13 -11.32
N TRP A 116 15.29 -7.42 -10.17
CA TRP A 116 15.02 -8.65 -9.42
C TRP A 116 13.55 -8.73 -8.97
N ILE A 117 13.01 -7.66 -8.40
CA ILE A 117 11.58 -7.62 -8.01
C ILE A 117 10.70 -7.91 -9.22
N THR A 118 10.96 -7.28 -10.36
CA THR A 118 10.19 -7.49 -11.59
C THR A 118 10.16 -8.95 -12.01
N ASN A 119 11.29 -9.65 -11.87
CA ASN A 119 11.44 -11.05 -12.28
C ASN A 119 10.88 -12.04 -11.23
N ASN A 120 10.71 -11.61 -9.97
CA ASN A 120 10.38 -12.50 -8.86
C ASN A 120 9.03 -12.20 -8.17
N ILE A 121 8.34 -11.14 -8.58
CA ILE A 121 7.07 -10.74 -7.97
C ILE A 121 5.86 -11.57 -8.48
N GLY A 122 6.07 -12.35 -9.51
CA GLY A 122 5.04 -13.13 -10.16
C GLY A 122 4.41 -12.43 -11.37
N SER A 123 3.59 -13.17 -12.09
CA SER A 123 2.97 -12.70 -13.33
C SER A 123 1.63 -12.03 -13.06
N PHE A 124 1.42 -10.85 -13.65
CA PHE A 124 0.13 -10.18 -13.69
C PHE A 124 -0.96 -11.02 -14.40
N SER A 125 -0.59 -11.90 -15.31
CA SER A 125 -1.52 -12.79 -16.01
C SER A 125 -2.22 -13.78 -15.09
N ASN A 126 -1.62 -14.14 -13.97
CA ASN A 126 -2.27 -15.00 -12.95
C ASN A 126 -3.45 -14.30 -12.26
N CYS A 127 -3.60 -12.99 -12.46
CA CYS A 127 -4.71 -12.21 -11.93
C CYS A 127 -6.01 -12.37 -12.74
N ALA A 128 -5.96 -12.83 -13.98
CA ALA A 128 -7.13 -13.02 -14.81
C ALA A 128 -8.14 -14.03 -14.21
N ASN A 129 -7.67 -14.89 -13.31
CA ASN A 129 -8.50 -15.88 -12.61
C ASN A 129 -8.91 -15.43 -11.19
N VAL A 130 -8.51 -14.24 -10.74
CA VAL A 130 -9.00 -13.69 -9.47
C VAL A 130 -10.35 -13.05 -9.76
N SER A 131 -11.40 -13.79 -9.49
CA SER A 131 -12.75 -13.25 -9.47
C SER A 131 -12.82 -12.18 -8.38
N LEU A 132 -12.86 -10.93 -8.79
CA LEU A 132 -13.19 -9.85 -7.87
C LEU A 132 -14.66 -9.99 -7.50
N PRO A 133 -15.01 -9.91 -6.21
CA PRO A 133 -16.41 -9.88 -5.85
C PRO A 133 -17.08 -8.69 -6.56
N PRO A 134 -18.27 -8.88 -7.13
CA PRO A 134 -18.98 -7.84 -7.89
C PRO A 134 -19.59 -6.79 -6.96
N LEU A 135 -18.74 -6.17 -6.15
CA LEU A 135 -19.09 -5.18 -5.14
C LEU A 135 -18.61 -3.81 -5.58
N VAL A 136 -19.50 -2.83 -5.55
CA VAL A 136 -19.19 -1.43 -5.87
C VAL A 136 -19.65 -0.50 -4.76
N ILE A 137 -18.85 0.52 -4.48
CA ILE A 137 -19.27 1.63 -3.63
C ILE A 137 -20.11 2.56 -4.52
N THR A 138 -21.41 2.65 -4.23
CA THR A 138 -22.35 3.46 -5.01
C THR A 138 -22.55 4.85 -4.43
N LYS A 139 -22.28 5.02 -3.12
CA LYS A 139 -22.41 6.32 -2.46
C LYS A 139 -21.45 6.45 -1.29
N ILE A 140 -20.86 7.62 -1.16
CA ILE A 140 -20.11 8.06 0.01
C ILE A 140 -20.74 9.35 0.49
N ASN A 141 -21.27 9.37 1.73
CA ASN A 141 -21.82 10.54 2.37
C ASN A 141 -20.84 11.02 3.44
N TYR A 142 -19.89 11.84 3.03
CA TYR A 142 -18.86 12.38 3.91
C TYR A 142 -19.19 13.81 4.30
N ASN A 143 -19.03 14.12 5.59
CA ASN A 143 -19.26 15.44 6.19
C ASN A 143 -20.60 16.10 5.76
N PRO A 144 -21.73 15.41 5.92
CA PRO A 144 -23.02 15.94 5.50
C PRO A 144 -23.46 17.15 6.35
N LYS A 145 -24.28 18.01 5.75
CA LYS A 145 -24.79 19.18 6.48
C LYS A 145 -25.69 18.76 7.64
N THR A 146 -25.45 19.37 8.77
CA THR A 146 -26.27 19.24 9.98
C THR A 146 -27.61 19.97 9.85
N SER A 147 -28.59 19.63 10.71
CA SER A 147 -29.88 20.30 10.86
C SER A 147 -30.34 20.23 12.30
N THR A 148 -31.41 20.96 12.65
CA THR A 148 -31.93 21.00 14.02
C THR A 148 -32.27 19.62 14.59
N GLY A 149 -32.78 18.70 13.77
CA GLY A 149 -33.05 17.33 14.18
C GLY A 149 -31.81 16.38 14.12
N PHE A 150 -30.72 16.81 13.48
CA PHE A 150 -29.49 16.00 13.26
C PHE A 150 -28.26 16.91 13.40
N PRO A 151 -27.87 17.26 14.64
CA PRO A 151 -26.84 18.27 14.87
C PRO A 151 -25.40 17.78 14.70
N VAL A 152 -25.16 16.45 14.64
CA VAL A 152 -23.82 15.85 14.56
C VAL A 152 -23.59 15.34 13.15
N SER A 153 -22.67 15.97 12.41
CA SER A 153 -22.35 15.61 11.04
C SER A 153 -21.84 14.16 10.92
N ASN A 154 -20.94 13.76 11.80
CA ASN A 154 -20.35 12.43 11.78
C ASN A 154 -21.40 11.31 11.93
N ASP A 155 -22.47 11.55 12.69
CA ASP A 155 -23.56 10.55 12.87
C ASP A 155 -24.35 10.31 11.58
N LEU A 156 -24.19 11.17 10.60
CA LEU A 156 -24.87 11.13 9.31
C LEU A 156 -23.98 10.55 8.18
N GLU A 157 -22.74 10.24 8.49
CA GLU A 157 -21.82 9.68 7.50
C GLU A 157 -22.14 8.22 7.23
N PHE A 158 -22.03 7.84 5.95
CA PHE A 158 -22.21 6.46 5.53
C PHE A 158 -21.55 6.16 4.21
N VAL A 159 -21.34 4.87 3.95
CA VAL A 159 -20.96 4.30 2.67
C VAL A 159 -22.03 3.31 2.24
N ALA A 160 -22.49 3.40 0.99
CA ALA A 160 -23.36 2.40 0.38
C ALA A 160 -22.54 1.45 -0.49
N LEU A 161 -22.66 0.16 -0.23
CA LEU A 161 -22.03 -0.93 -0.96
C LEU A 161 -23.11 -1.75 -1.67
N GLN A 162 -22.95 -1.95 -2.96
CA GLN A 162 -23.89 -2.72 -3.79
C GLN A 162 -23.22 -3.95 -4.37
N ASN A 163 -23.90 -5.07 -4.31
CA ASN A 163 -23.63 -6.23 -5.13
C ASN A 163 -24.28 -6.02 -6.51
N ILE A 164 -23.46 -5.96 -7.57
CA ILE A 164 -23.93 -5.73 -8.95
C ILE A 164 -24.13 -7.05 -9.71
N SER A 165 -24.13 -8.19 -9.05
CA SER A 165 -24.39 -9.48 -9.66
C SER A 165 -25.78 -10.02 -9.32
N GLU A 166 -26.18 -11.03 -10.07
CA GLU A 166 -27.45 -11.76 -9.88
C GLU A 166 -27.35 -12.88 -8.83
N GLN A 167 -26.21 -12.96 -8.11
CA GLN A 167 -25.98 -13.98 -7.09
C GLN A 167 -25.56 -13.33 -5.77
N SER A 168 -25.86 -14.02 -4.66
CA SER A 168 -25.39 -13.61 -3.36
C SER A 168 -23.85 -13.70 -3.27
N VAL A 169 -23.24 -12.70 -2.63
CA VAL A 169 -21.79 -12.62 -2.41
C VAL A 169 -21.48 -12.78 -0.93
N ASN A 170 -20.55 -13.68 -0.61
CA ASN A 170 -20.04 -13.84 0.74
C ASN A 170 -19.12 -12.67 1.09
N LEU A 171 -19.44 -11.97 2.18
CA LEU A 171 -18.68 -10.83 2.70
C LEU A 171 -17.75 -11.20 3.87
N SER A 172 -17.69 -12.47 4.28
CA SER A 172 -16.87 -12.89 5.43
C SER A 172 -15.44 -12.39 5.32
N GLY A 173 -15.02 -11.56 6.25
CA GLY A 173 -13.67 -11.01 6.30
C GLY A 173 -13.37 -9.91 5.28
N VAL A 174 -14.30 -9.52 4.41
CA VAL A 174 -14.18 -8.32 3.57
C VAL A 174 -14.07 -7.10 4.48
N TYR A 175 -13.14 -6.20 4.17
CA TYR A 175 -12.90 -5.03 5.01
C TYR A 175 -12.57 -3.78 4.20
N PHE A 176 -12.86 -2.62 4.79
CA PHE A 176 -12.45 -1.32 4.28
C PHE A 176 -11.10 -0.93 4.87
N ARG A 177 -10.16 -0.56 4.01
CA ARG A 177 -8.78 -0.27 4.41
C ARG A 177 -8.43 1.23 4.38
N GLN A 178 -9.15 2.01 3.62
CA GLN A 178 -8.84 3.43 3.36
C GLN A 178 -10.09 4.29 3.51
N LEU A 179 -9.99 5.56 3.23
CA LEU A 179 -11.10 6.53 3.28
C LEU A 179 -11.55 6.93 4.71
N GLY A 180 -10.72 6.73 5.72
CA GLY A 180 -11.10 7.06 7.10
C GLY A 180 -12.09 6.08 7.74
N LEU A 181 -12.58 5.10 6.98
CA LEU A 181 -13.47 4.04 7.44
C LEU A 181 -12.64 2.80 7.79
N THR A 182 -12.82 2.28 9.00
CA THR A 182 -12.28 0.99 9.42
C THR A 182 -13.44 0.09 9.79
N PHE A 183 -13.76 -0.86 8.92
CA PHE A 183 -14.82 -1.83 9.16
C PHE A 183 -14.45 -3.15 8.50
N GLN A 184 -14.75 -4.25 9.19
CA GLN A 184 -14.63 -5.60 8.65
C GLN A 184 -15.96 -6.32 8.84
N PHE A 185 -16.45 -6.92 7.76
CA PHE A 185 -17.66 -7.74 7.83
C PHE A 185 -17.43 -8.97 8.71
N PRO A 186 -18.36 -9.29 9.60
CA PRO A 186 -18.32 -10.49 10.42
C PRO A 186 -18.26 -11.76 9.57
N TYR A 187 -17.82 -12.85 10.19
CA TYR A 187 -17.90 -14.17 9.59
C TYR A 187 -19.36 -14.54 9.30
N ASN A 188 -19.63 -15.18 8.18
CA ASN A 188 -20.95 -15.51 7.65
C ASN A 188 -21.81 -14.32 7.19
N SER A 189 -21.23 -13.12 7.04
CA SER A 189 -21.94 -12.03 6.37
C SER A 189 -22.08 -12.30 4.88
N SER A 190 -23.20 -11.88 4.30
CA SER A 190 -23.45 -11.95 2.85
C SER A 190 -24.26 -10.75 2.41
N ILE A 191 -24.20 -10.44 1.11
CA ILE A 191 -25.06 -9.46 0.45
C ILE A 191 -25.79 -10.17 -0.70
N GLY A 192 -27.10 -10.02 -0.78
CA GLY A 192 -27.94 -10.64 -1.80
C GLY A 192 -27.68 -10.10 -3.22
N ALA A 193 -28.28 -10.75 -4.21
CA ALA A 193 -28.21 -10.31 -5.60
C ALA A 193 -28.80 -8.91 -5.75
N ASN A 194 -28.07 -8.01 -6.41
CA ASN A 194 -28.47 -6.60 -6.65
C ASN A 194 -28.82 -5.80 -5.36
N GLU A 195 -28.50 -6.34 -4.20
CA GLU A 195 -28.74 -5.72 -2.92
C GLU A 195 -27.76 -4.59 -2.65
N THR A 196 -28.22 -3.58 -1.92
CA THR A 196 -27.39 -2.49 -1.39
C THR A 196 -27.43 -2.51 0.13
N ILE A 197 -26.28 -2.49 0.77
CA ILE A 197 -26.14 -2.34 2.22
C ILE A 197 -25.46 -1.02 2.56
N TYR A 198 -25.69 -0.53 3.76
CA TYR A 198 -25.15 0.73 4.23
C TYR A 198 -24.27 0.51 5.44
N LEU A 199 -23.08 1.09 5.42
CA LEU A 199 -22.18 1.16 6.57
C LEU A 199 -22.29 2.57 7.13
N ALA A 200 -23.04 2.73 8.19
CA ALA A 200 -23.31 4.03 8.81
C ALA A 200 -22.47 4.20 10.09
N SER A 201 -22.00 5.43 10.33
CA SER A 201 -21.27 5.76 11.57
C SER A 201 -22.16 5.67 12.81
N ASN A 202 -23.45 5.96 12.66
CA ASN A 202 -24.48 5.82 13.69
C ASN A 202 -25.75 5.23 13.08
N SER A 203 -26.04 3.96 13.38
CA SER A 203 -27.15 3.23 12.77
C SER A 203 -28.52 3.82 13.13
N ALA A 204 -28.72 4.25 14.38
CA ALA A 204 -29.98 4.84 14.83
C ALA A 204 -30.27 6.17 14.13
N THR A 205 -29.28 7.04 14.05
CA THR A 205 -29.35 8.32 13.35
C THR A 205 -29.58 8.13 11.85
N PHE A 206 -28.87 7.18 11.26
CA PHE A 206 -29.02 6.82 9.85
C PHE A 206 -30.45 6.37 9.54
N GLN A 207 -30.97 5.41 10.31
CA GLN A 207 -32.34 4.91 10.16
C GLN A 207 -33.37 6.01 10.32
N SER A 208 -33.24 6.87 11.34
CA SER A 208 -34.14 7.98 11.60
C SER A 208 -34.17 8.99 10.45
N LYS A 209 -33.04 9.28 9.84
CA LYS A 209 -32.92 10.28 8.77
C LYS A 209 -33.25 9.75 7.37
N TYR A 210 -32.77 8.56 7.06
CA TYR A 210 -32.82 8.03 5.70
C TYR A 210 -33.86 6.92 5.52
N GLY A 211 -34.49 6.43 6.62
CA GLY A 211 -35.51 5.37 6.58
C GLY A 211 -34.97 3.99 6.12
N GLN A 212 -33.64 3.84 6.06
CA GLN A 212 -32.97 2.60 5.67
C GLN A 212 -32.36 1.93 6.90
N VAL A 213 -32.24 0.61 6.86
CA VAL A 213 -31.51 -0.15 7.90
C VAL A 213 -30.08 -0.32 7.42
N PRO A 214 -29.07 0.14 8.19
CA PRO A 214 -27.66 -0.03 7.83
C PRO A 214 -27.17 -1.44 8.13
#